data_12f7b9ffe653eb8eba18918419d3c121
#
_entry.id   12f7b9ffe653eb8eba18918419d3c121
#
_cell.length_a   1.000
_cell.length_b   1.000
_cell.length_c   1.000
_cell.angle_alpha   90.00
_cell.angle_beta   90.00
_cell.angle_gamma   90.00
#
_symmetry.space_group_name_H-M   'P 1'
#
loop_
_entity.id
_entity.type
_entity.pdbx_description
1 polymer ?
#
loop_
_entity_poly.entity_id
_entity_poly.type
_entity_poly.pdbx_seq_one_letter_code
_entity_poly.pdbx_strand_id
1 'polypeptide(L)'
;MSLTPSNMLPLGTTAPDFQLIDSVTNQLCRFSDVKGERGTVVMFICNHCPFVVHVVDEIVRLANDYRVLGFGFVAISSNDAEKYPQDSPEMMWHYASKNRFTFPYLYDETQEVAKAYDAACTPDFYVFEADDTLVYRGQLDNSRPGNGIPVNGRDMREALDNIFNSKAQNLIQKPSMGCNIKWK
;
A
#
# COMPACT_ATOMS: atom_id res chain seq x y z
N MET A 1 -12.82 -15.88 -4.42
CA MET A 1 -11.63 -15.02 -4.30
C MET A 1 -10.45 -15.80 -4.85
N SER A 2 -9.71 -15.24 -5.79
CA SER A 2 -8.50 -15.88 -6.31
C SER A 2 -7.30 -15.38 -5.52
N LEU A 3 -6.46 -16.29 -5.05
CA LEU A 3 -5.16 -15.95 -4.45
C LEU A 3 -4.23 -15.50 -5.57
N THR A 4 -3.77 -14.25 -5.51
CA THR A 4 -3.03 -13.59 -6.57
C THR A 4 -1.72 -13.03 -6.02
N PRO A 5 -0.56 -13.33 -6.66
CA PRO A 5 0.70 -12.69 -6.31
C PRO A 5 0.81 -11.29 -6.92
N SER A 6 1.70 -10.44 -6.36
CA SER A 6 2.14 -9.20 -7.01
C SER A 6 2.76 -9.49 -8.38
N ASN A 7 2.55 -8.59 -9.35
CA ASN A 7 3.24 -8.63 -10.64
C ASN A 7 4.71 -8.19 -10.54
N MET A 8 5.09 -7.57 -9.43
CA MET A 8 6.48 -7.15 -9.15
C MET A 8 6.99 -6.09 -10.14
N LEU A 9 6.35 -4.93 -10.16
CA LEU A 9 6.80 -3.75 -10.93
C LEU A 9 8.33 -3.62 -10.91
N PRO A 10 9.01 -3.41 -12.06
CA PRO A 10 10.47 -3.39 -12.10
C PRO A 10 11.09 -2.37 -11.14
N LEU A 11 12.11 -2.77 -10.39
CA LEU A 11 12.90 -1.84 -9.58
C LEU A 11 13.54 -0.76 -10.46
N GLY A 12 13.65 0.46 -9.94
CA GLY A 12 14.10 1.62 -10.70
C GLY A 12 12.98 2.34 -11.48
N THR A 13 11.76 1.83 -11.47
CA THR A 13 10.60 2.54 -12.05
C THR A 13 10.36 3.84 -11.29
N THR A 14 10.16 4.95 -11.99
CA THR A 14 9.72 6.20 -11.38
C THR A 14 8.27 6.07 -10.94
N ALA A 15 7.94 6.56 -9.74
CA ALA A 15 6.59 6.49 -9.20
C ALA A 15 5.57 7.07 -10.18
N PRO A 16 4.59 6.28 -10.63
CA PRO A 16 3.48 6.83 -11.42
C PRO A 16 2.73 7.89 -10.61
N ASP A 17 2.53 9.05 -11.21
CA ASP A 17 1.77 10.14 -10.59
C ASP A 17 0.28 9.77 -10.50
N PHE A 18 -0.40 10.35 -9.52
CA PHE A 18 -1.86 10.20 -9.37
C PHE A 18 -2.48 11.46 -8.79
N GLN A 19 -3.78 11.57 -9.03
CA GLN A 19 -4.64 12.59 -8.46
C GLN A 19 -5.99 11.96 -8.16
N LEU A 20 -6.24 11.62 -6.90
CA LEU A 20 -7.40 10.87 -6.45
C LEU A 20 -8.08 11.57 -5.27
N ILE A 21 -9.34 11.23 -5.01
CA ILE A 21 -10.06 11.72 -3.85
C ILE A 21 -9.69 10.88 -2.62
N ASP A 22 -9.28 11.53 -1.55
CA ASP A 22 -9.14 10.92 -0.24
C ASP A 22 -10.52 10.69 0.39
N SER A 23 -10.86 9.43 0.61
CA SER A 23 -12.15 9.04 1.18
C SER A 23 -12.34 9.48 2.64
N VAL A 24 -11.25 9.89 3.32
CA VAL A 24 -11.30 10.34 4.72
C VAL A 24 -11.64 11.82 4.79
N THR A 25 -10.98 12.64 3.98
CA THR A 25 -11.09 14.11 4.02
C THR A 25 -12.02 14.67 2.94
N ASN A 26 -12.36 13.87 1.95
CA ASN A 26 -13.06 14.25 0.72
C ASN A 26 -12.32 15.34 -0.08
N GLN A 27 -10.99 15.40 0.06
CA GLN A 27 -10.13 16.32 -0.66
C GLN A 27 -9.35 15.62 -1.76
N LEU A 28 -9.00 16.37 -2.79
CA LEU A 28 -8.09 15.88 -3.84
C LEU A 28 -6.70 15.71 -3.26
N CYS A 29 -6.10 14.54 -3.51
CA CYS A 29 -4.76 14.18 -3.05
C CYS A 29 -3.92 13.71 -4.22
N ARG A 30 -2.73 14.29 -4.38
CA ARG A 30 -1.74 13.94 -5.41
C ARG A 30 -0.60 13.15 -4.79
N PHE A 31 0.17 12.47 -5.64
CA PHE A 31 1.40 11.84 -5.17
C PHE A 31 2.33 12.83 -4.47
N SER A 32 2.48 14.05 -5.02
CA SER A 32 3.30 15.12 -4.43
C SER A 32 2.86 15.53 -3.01
N ASP A 33 1.57 15.38 -2.67
CA ASP A 33 1.03 15.79 -1.38
C ASP A 33 1.35 14.76 -0.27
N VAL A 34 1.70 13.53 -0.66
CA VAL A 34 2.01 12.42 0.26
C VAL A 34 3.48 12.05 0.27
N LYS A 35 4.32 12.69 -0.55
CA LYS A 35 5.76 12.43 -0.57
C LYS A 35 6.40 12.70 0.79
N GLY A 36 7.21 11.75 1.24
CA GLY A 36 8.11 11.96 2.36
C GLY A 36 9.48 12.46 1.91
N GLU A 37 10.17 13.17 2.79
CA GLU A 37 11.52 13.70 2.52
C GLU A 37 12.55 12.59 2.27
N ARG A 38 12.34 11.39 2.83
CA ARG A 38 13.23 10.23 2.70
C ARG A 38 12.74 9.19 1.71
N GLY A 39 11.43 9.11 1.55
CA GLY A 39 10.79 8.15 0.64
C GLY A 39 9.30 8.06 0.89
N THR A 40 8.62 7.31 0.04
CA THR A 40 7.16 7.22 0.06
C THR A 40 6.71 5.77 -0.07
N VAL A 41 5.79 5.36 0.78
CA VAL A 41 5.13 4.05 0.74
C VAL A 41 3.76 4.20 0.09
N VAL A 42 3.55 3.50 -1.01
CA VAL A 42 2.24 3.36 -1.67
C VAL A 42 1.73 1.94 -1.45
N MET A 43 0.47 1.83 -1.03
CA MET A 43 -0.13 0.54 -0.68
C MET A 43 -1.46 0.38 -1.40
N PHE A 44 -1.64 -0.71 -2.14
CA PHE A 44 -2.97 -1.09 -2.65
C PHE A 44 -3.63 -2.01 -1.64
N ILE A 45 -4.73 -1.55 -1.05
CA ILE A 45 -5.51 -2.28 -0.05
C ILE A 45 -7.00 -2.18 -0.35
N CYS A 46 -7.81 -2.99 0.33
CA CYS A 46 -9.27 -2.85 0.32
C CYS A 46 -9.84 -3.27 1.68
N ASN A 47 -11.13 -3.02 1.91
CA ASN A 47 -11.72 -3.15 3.24
C ASN A 47 -12.07 -4.60 3.61
N HIS A 48 -12.40 -5.43 2.62
CA HIS A 48 -12.95 -6.77 2.86
C HIS A 48 -11.97 -7.92 2.60
N CYS A 49 -10.76 -7.63 2.12
CA CYS A 49 -9.76 -8.66 1.86
C CYS A 49 -9.22 -9.25 3.17
N PRO A 50 -9.34 -10.57 3.44
CA PRO A 50 -8.80 -11.18 4.65
C PRO A 50 -7.30 -10.96 4.84
N PHE A 51 -6.55 -10.85 3.75
CA PHE A 51 -5.09 -10.58 3.80
C PHE A 51 -4.80 -9.16 4.26
N VAL A 52 -5.63 -8.18 3.88
CA VAL A 52 -5.53 -6.79 4.37
C VAL A 52 -5.94 -6.74 5.85
N VAL A 53 -7.09 -7.32 6.20
CA VAL A 53 -7.57 -7.38 7.60
C VAL A 53 -6.54 -8.01 8.52
N HIS A 54 -5.83 -9.04 8.05
CA HIS A 54 -4.78 -9.73 8.81
C HIS A 54 -3.59 -8.84 9.16
N VAL A 55 -3.24 -7.88 8.30
CA VAL A 55 -2.02 -7.06 8.45
C VAL A 55 -2.28 -5.59 8.79
N VAL A 56 -3.54 -5.15 8.83
CA VAL A 56 -3.88 -3.71 8.94
C VAL A 56 -3.31 -3.04 10.20
N ASP A 57 -3.28 -3.73 11.32
CA ASP A 57 -2.71 -3.20 12.56
C ASP A 57 -1.21 -2.93 12.42
N GLU A 58 -0.48 -3.78 11.70
CA GLU A 58 0.95 -3.58 11.43
C GLU A 58 1.17 -2.48 10.41
N ILE A 59 0.32 -2.35 9.39
CA ILE A 59 0.36 -1.22 8.44
C ILE A 59 0.27 0.11 9.21
N VAL A 60 -0.66 0.21 10.15
CA VAL A 60 -0.83 1.43 10.96
C VAL A 60 0.37 1.68 11.87
N ARG A 61 0.88 0.64 12.54
CA ARG A 61 2.10 0.76 13.37
C ARG A 61 3.29 1.22 12.54
N LEU A 62 3.52 0.59 11.40
CA LEU A 62 4.61 0.91 10.48
C LEU A 62 4.52 2.35 10.00
N ALA A 63 3.33 2.82 9.60
CA ALA A 63 3.13 4.20 9.22
C ALA A 63 3.43 5.17 10.38
N ASN A 64 2.98 4.87 11.60
CA ASN A 64 3.26 5.72 12.76
C ASN A 64 4.75 5.78 13.11
N ASP A 65 5.46 4.64 13.01
CA ASP A 65 6.88 4.55 13.31
C ASP A 65 7.74 5.33 12.31
N TYR A 66 7.41 5.26 11.00
CA TYR A 66 8.27 5.79 9.95
C TYR A 66 7.88 7.20 9.47
N ARG A 67 6.64 7.64 9.66
CA ARG A 67 6.26 9.03 9.30
C ARG A 67 7.05 10.08 10.09
N VAL A 68 7.30 9.82 11.36
CA VAL A 68 8.13 10.70 12.20
C VAL A 68 9.60 10.71 11.78
N LEU A 69 10.01 9.72 10.99
CA LEU A 69 11.34 9.63 10.39
C LEU A 69 11.43 10.25 9.00
N GLY A 70 10.36 10.89 8.50
CA GLY A 70 10.34 11.58 7.21
C GLY A 70 9.86 10.74 6.03
N PHE A 71 9.18 9.61 6.27
CA PHE A 71 8.54 8.83 5.20
C PHE A 71 7.08 9.23 4.99
N GLY A 72 6.67 9.31 3.72
CA GLY A 72 5.27 9.47 3.33
C GLY A 72 4.55 8.13 3.25
N PHE A 73 3.24 8.13 3.49
CA PHE A 73 2.40 6.93 3.38
C PHE A 73 1.07 7.26 2.72
N VAL A 74 0.61 6.40 1.82
CA VAL A 74 -0.71 6.48 1.19
C VAL A 74 -1.25 5.08 0.92
N ALA A 75 -2.53 4.89 1.15
CA ALA A 75 -3.26 3.70 0.75
C ALA A 75 -4.22 4.04 -0.41
N ILE A 76 -4.38 3.10 -1.35
CA ILE A 76 -5.25 3.24 -2.52
C ILE A 76 -6.14 2.00 -2.60
N SER A 77 -7.44 2.21 -2.81
CA SER A 77 -8.38 1.14 -3.16
C SER A 77 -8.85 1.33 -4.60
N SER A 78 -8.67 0.29 -5.41
CA SER A 78 -9.04 0.28 -6.83
C SER A 78 -10.11 -0.79 -7.14
N ASN A 79 -10.81 -1.30 -6.12
CA ASN A 79 -11.87 -2.27 -6.33
C ASN A 79 -13.12 -1.61 -6.95
N ASP A 80 -13.80 -2.35 -7.83
CA ASP A 80 -15.11 -1.98 -8.37
C ASP A 80 -16.14 -1.91 -7.22
N ALA A 81 -16.40 -0.70 -6.72
CA ALA A 81 -17.33 -0.47 -5.61
C ALA A 81 -18.81 -0.66 -5.99
N GLU A 82 -19.15 -0.69 -7.28
CA GLU A 82 -20.51 -0.99 -7.71
C GLU A 82 -20.84 -2.47 -7.49
N LYS A 83 -19.92 -3.37 -7.85
CA LYS A 83 -20.05 -4.81 -7.61
C LYS A 83 -19.68 -5.23 -6.19
N TYR A 84 -18.83 -4.45 -5.53
CA TYR A 84 -18.33 -4.71 -4.17
C TYR A 84 -18.56 -3.49 -3.25
N PRO A 85 -19.82 -3.20 -2.84
CA PRO A 85 -20.17 -2.01 -2.08
C PRO A 85 -19.41 -1.84 -0.74
N GLN A 86 -18.91 -2.95 -0.17
CA GLN A 86 -18.06 -2.93 1.02
C GLN A 86 -16.71 -2.22 0.82
N ASP A 87 -16.32 -1.90 -0.42
CA ASP A 87 -15.15 -1.11 -0.77
C ASP A 87 -15.50 0.28 -1.31
N SER A 88 -16.74 0.74 -1.12
CA SER A 88 -17.16 2.10 -1.48
C SER A 88 -16.39 3.16 -0.69
N PRO A 89 -16.28 4.41 -1.20
CA PRO A 89 -15.64 5.51 -0.47
C PRO A 89 -16.19 5.73 0.94
N GLU A 90 -17.49 5.57 1.14
CA GLU A 90 -18.12 5.63 2.47
C GLU A 90 -17.59 4.53 3.39
N MET A 91 -17.51 3.30 2.89
CA MET A 91 -16.98 2.17 3.68
C MET A 91 -15.47 2.28 3.91
N MET A 92 -14.74 2.90 2.98
CA MET A 92 -13.31 3.23 3.16
C MET A 92 -13.12 4.23 4.30
N TRP A 93 -13.97 5.27 4.39
CA TRP A 93 -13.97 6.20 5.52
C TRP A 93 -14.19 5.49 6.86
N HIS A 94 -15.19 4.61 6.93
CA HIS A 94 -15.45 3.80 8.13
C HIS A 94 -14.27 2.89 8.49
N TYR A 95 -13.67 2.24 7.48
CA TYR A 95 -12.53 1.35 7.68
C TYR A 95 -11.30 2.11 8.19
N ALA A 96 -10.98 3.24 7.57
CA ALA A 96 -9.88 4.11 7.99
C ALA A 96 -10.07 4.64 9.42
N SER A 97 -11.28 5.11 9.75
CA SER A 97 -11.63 5.59 11.09
C SER A 97 -11.52 4.51 12.15
N LYS A 98 -12.08 3.32 11.88
CA LYS A 98 -12.03 2.16 12.78
C LYS A 98 -10.60 1.72 13.07
N ASN A 99 -9.75 1.68 12.05
CA ASN A 99 -8.36 1.24 12.15
C ASN A 99 -7.39 2.40 12.48
N ARG A 100 -7.89 3.63 12.69
CA ARG A 100 -7.09 4.81 13.06
C ARG A 100 -5.98 5.11 12.05
N PHE A 101 -6.31 5.13 10.76
CA PHE A 101 -5.35 5.50 9.73
C PHE A 101 -4.81 6.91 9.97
N THR A 102 -3.50 7.06 9.91
CA THR A 102 -2.78 8.33 10.02
C THR A 102 -2.27 8.81 8.67
N PHE A 103 -2.69 8.19 7.59
CA PHE A 103 -2.33 8.44 6.21
C PHE A 103 -3.60 8.49 5.33
N PRO A 104 -3.56 9.15 4.15
CA PRO A 104 -4.68 9.20 3.22
C PRO A 104 -5.09 7.82 2.71
N TYR A 105 -6.41 7.64 2.48
CA TYR A 105 -6.97 6.43 1.87
C TYR A 105 -7.77 6.81 0.63
N LEU A 106 -7.16 6.67 -0.54
CA LEU A 106 -7.59 7.19 -1.81
C LEU A 106 -8.43 6.18 -2.60
N TYR A 107 -9.45 6.67 -3.30
CA TYR A 107 -10.28 5.85 -4.17
C TYR A 107 -9.89 6.04 -5.64
N ASP A 108 -9.39 4.98 -6.26
CA ASP A 108 -9.05 4.87 -7.68
C ASP A 108 -10.23 4.29 -8.46
N GLU A 109 -11.25 5.11 -8.70
CA GLU A 109 -12.49 4.71 -9.35
C GLU A 109 -12.28 4.18 -10.77
N THR A 110 -11.36 4.77 -11.52
CA THR A 110 -11.06 4.40 -12.91
C THR A 110 -10.15 3.19 -13.02
N GLN A 111 -9.50 2.80 -11.93
CA GLN A 111 -8.51 1.73 -11.86
C GLN A 111 -7.24 1.98 -12.69
N GLU A 112 -7.06 3.21 -13.17
CA GLU A 112 -5.89 3.59 -13.98
C GLU A 112 -4.62 3.65 -13.13
N VAL A 113 -4.74 4.09 -11.88
CA VAL A 113 -3.59 4.15 -10.96
C VAL A 113 -3.12 2.74 -10.63
N ALA A 114 -4.01 1.79 -10.30
CA ALA A 114 -3.63 0.40 -10.09
C ALA A 114 -2.94 -0.20 -11.32
N LYS A 115 -3.43 0.09 -12.52
CA LYS A 115 -2.80 -0.37 -13.78
C LYS A 115 -1.42 0.26 -13.99
N ALA A 116 -1.25 1.55 -13.69
CA ALA A 116 0.04 2.24 -13.81
C ALA A 116 1.10 1.68 -12.83
N TYR A 117 0.68 1.25 -11.64
CA TYR A 117 1.52 0.59 -10.65
C TYR A 117 1.69 -0.92 -10.90
N ASP A 118 1.04 -1.46 -11.95
CA ASP A 118 0.97 -2.91 -12.22
C ASP A 118 0.51 -3.70 -10.97
N ALA A 119 -0.38 -3.11 -10.18
CA ALA A 119 -0.91 -3.73 -8.97
C ALA A 119 -1.90 -4.83 -9.34
N ALA A 120 -1.73 -6.03 -8.79
CA ALA A 120 -2.56 -7.19 -9.11
C ALA A 120 -3.42 -7.65 -7.93
N CYS A 121 -3.00 -7.39 -6.71
CA CYS A 121 -3.62 -7.93 -5.50
C CYS A 121 -3.70 -6.88 -4.38
N THR A 122 -4.41 -7.24 -3.32
CA THR A 122 -4.44 -6.52 -2.05
C THR A 122 -4.13 -7.47 -0.90
N PRO A 123 -3.22 -7.10 0.05
CA PRO A 123 -2.37 -5.92 0.00
C PRO A 123 -1.23 -6.05 -1.01
N ASP A 124 -0.81 -4.94 -1.61
CA ASP A 124 0.40 -4.84 -2.41
C ASP A 124 1.17 -3.58 -2.03
N PHE A 125 2.51 -3.66 -1.91
CA PHE A 125 3.30 -2.60 -1.31
C PHE A 125 4.43 -2.15 -2.22
N TYR A 126 4.66 -0.84 -2.26
CA TYR A 126 5.71 -0.19 -3.04
C TYR A 126 6.41 0.85 -2.18
N VAL A 127 7.75 0.88 -2.20
CA VAL A 127 8.55 1.90 -1.53
C VAL A 127 9.41 2.61 -2.55
N PHE A 128 9.26 3.92 -2.61
CA PHE A 128 10.02 4.82 -3.44
C PHE A 128 10.98 5.62 -2.58
N GLU A 129 12.19 5.87 -3.06
CA GLU A 129 13.12 6.82 -2.46
C GLU A 129 12.69 8.27 -2.67
N ALA A 130 13.43 9.23 -2.10
CA ALA A 130 13.13 10.66 -2.18
C ALA A 130 13.09 11.21 -3.61
N ASP A 131 13.78 10.56 -4.54
CA ASP A 131 13.81 10.88 -5.99
C ASP A 131 12.70 10.17 -6.79
N ASP A 132 11.74 9.53 -6.11
CA ASP A 132 10.64 8.77 -6.68
C ASP A 132 11.04 7.47 -7.38
N THR A 133 12.24 6.96 -7.14
CA THR A 133 12.71 5.68 -7.67
C THR A 133 12.20 4.51 -6.84
N LEU A 134 11.58 3.51 -7.47
CA LEU A 134 11.10 2.29 -6.82
C LEU A 134 12.28 1.42 -6.37
N VAL A 135 12.37 1.18 -5.07
CA VAL A 135 13.45 0.38 -4.47
C VAL A 135 12.96 -0.87 -3.75
N TYR A 136 11.69 -0.91 -3.41
CA TYR A 136 11.06 -2.10 -2.83
C TYR A 136 9.63 -2.26 -3.36
N ARG A 137 9.25 -3.49 -3.67
CA ARG A 137 7.87 -3.91 -3.93
C ARG A 137 7.67 -5.35 -3.49
N GLY A 138 6.48 -5.67 -3.04
CA GLY A 138 6.14 -7.02 -2.62
C GLY A 138 5.44 -7.09 -1.28
N GLN A 139 5.81 -8.09 -0.47
CA GLN A 139 5.10 -8.42 0.76
C GLN A 139 5.47 -7.51 1.96
N LEU A 140 4.53 -7.40 2.93
CA LEU A 140 4.82 -6.78 4.22
C LEU A 140 5.81 -7.63 5.05
N ASP A 141 5.52 -8.91 5.13
CA ASP A 141 6.30 -9.98 5.78
C ASP A 141 5.83 -11.36 5.33
N ASN A 142 6.30 -12.42 5.98
CA ASN A 142 5.92 -13.80 5.66
C ASN A 142 4.57 -14.23 6.27
N SER A 143 3.91 -13.39 7.07
CA SER A 143 2.64 -13.73 7.71
C SER A 143 1.48 -13.75 6.70
N ARG A 144 0.63 -14.76 6.82
CA ARG A 144 -0.59 -14.92 6.03
C ARG A 144 -1.72 -15.44 6.94
N PRO A 145 -2.98 -15.15 6.63
CA PRO A 145 -4.09 -15.73 7.37
C PRO A 145 -3.94 -17.25 7.50
N GLY A 146 -3.91 -17.76 8.74
CA GLY A 146 -3.86 -19.18 9.03
C GLY A 146 -2.50 -19.88 8.95
N ASN A 147 -1.41 -19.18 8.61
CA ASN A 147 -0.08 -19.82 8.51
C ASN A 147 0.71 -19.87 9.83
N GLY A 148 0.16 -19.30 10.91
CA GLY A 148 0.79 -19.32 12.24
C GLY A 148 2.03 -18.42 12.40
N ILE A 149 2.42 -17.68 11.38
CA ILE A 149 3.56 -16.74 11.42
C ILE A 149 3.05 -15.39 11.96
N PRO A 150 3.66 -14.81 13.01
CA PRO A 150 3.26 -13.49 13.51
C PRO A 150 3.46 -12.39 12.47
N VAL A 151 2.52 -11.44 12.42
CA VAL A 151 2.66 -10.21 11.63
C VAL A 151 3.65 -9.26 12.33
N ASN A 152 4.69 -8.85 11.63
CA ASN A 152 5.74 -7.98 12.19
C ASN A 152 6.31 -6.96 11.19
N GLY A 153 5.86 -6.97 9.96
CA GLY A 153 6.27 -6.04 8.90
C GLY A 153 7.75 -6.11 8.52
N ARG A 154 8.44 -7.21 8.82
CA ARG A 154 9.90 -7.32 8.74
C ARG A 154 10.47 -6.87 7.40
N ASP A 155 9.91 -7.33 6.30
CA ASP A 155 10.48 -7.08 4.98
C ASP A 155 10.32 -5.60 4.57
N MET A 156 9.16 -5.00 4.91
CA MET A 156 8.92 -3.56 4.71
C MET A 156 9.78 -2.71 5.65
N ARG A 157 9.90 -3.10 6.92
CA ARG A 157 10.75 -2.40 7.90
C ARG A 157 12.20 -2.42 7.46
N GLU A 158 12.71 -3.56 6.99
CA GLU A 158 14.08 -3.67 6.45
C GLU A 158 14.29 -2.70 5.27
N ALA A 159 13.33 -2.62 4.34
CA ALA A 159 13.43 -1.70 3.21
C ALA A 159 13.47 -0.23 3.65
N LEU A 160 12.62 0.18 4.60
CA LEU A 160 12.59 1.54 5.12
C LEU A 160 13.85 1.87 5.97
N ASP A 161 14.31 0.92 6.77
CA ASP A 161 15.54 1.04 7.55
C ASP A 161 16.78 1.18 6.66
N ASN A 162 16.81 0.47 5.53
CA ASN A 162 17.89 0.61 4.55
C ASN A 162 17.93 2.00 3.93
N ILE A 163 16.78 2.58 3.56
CA ILE A 163 16.71 3.97 3.10
C ILE A 163 17.18 4.92 4.21
N PHE A 164 16.62 4.78 5.42
CA PHE A 164 16.94 5.64 6.55
C PHE A 164 18.44 5.66 6.89
N ASN A 165 19.10 4.51 6.80
CA ASN A 165 20.51 4.33 7.11
C ASN A 165 21.43 4.41 5.87
N SER A 166 20.91 4.81 4.70
CA SER A 166 21.66 4.88 3.43
C SER A 166 22.36 3.57 3.07
N LYS A 167 21.68 2.45 3.30
CA LYS A 167 22.15 1.10 2.96
C LYS A 167 21.55 0.64 1.63
N ALA A 168 22.28 -0.24 0.94
CA ALA A 168 21.77 -0.87 -0.28
C ALA A 168 20.54 -1.75 0.01
N GLN A 169 19.58 -1.74 -0.90
CA GLN A 169 18.39 -2.59 -0.84
C GLN A 169 18.70 -4.03 -1.25
N ASN A 170 17.98 -4.95 -0.65
CA ASN A 170 17.96 -6.33 -1.13
C ASN A 170 17.22 -6.38 -2.49
N LEU A 171 17.89 -6.86 -3.53
CA LEU A 171 17.31 -6.98 -4.86
C LEU A 171 16.42 -8.23 -5.01
N ILE A 172 16.57 -9.22 -4.12
CA ILE A 172 15.73 -10.43 -4.09
C ILE A 172 14.56 -10.15 -3.14
N GLN A 173 13.44 -9.71 -3.70
CA GLN A 173 12.23 -9.35 -2.96
C GLN A 173 11.11 -10.34 -3.25
N LYS A 174 10.31 -10.62 -2.24
CA LYS A 174 9.21 -11.60 -2.34
C LYS A 174 7.92 -10.91 -2.75
N PRO A 175 7.14 -11.51 -3.68
CA PRO A 175 5.84 -10.95 -4.04
C PRO A 175 4.89 -10.92 -2.84
N SER A 176 4.05 -9.91 -2.80
CA SER A 176 2.86 -9.94 -1.96
C SER A 176 1.91 -11.04 -2.46
N MET A 177 1.08 -11.54 -1.55
CA MET A 177 0.05 -12.54 -1.86
C MET A 177 -1.25 -12.07 -1.23
N GLY A 178 -2.31 -12.00 -2.02
CA GLY A 178 -3.59 -11.56 -1.53
C GLY A 178 -4.76 -11.83 -2.46
N CYS A 179 -5.85 -11.12 -2.23
CA CYS A 179 -7.00 -11.15 -3.11
C CYS A 179 -6.71 -10.36 -4.39
N ASN A 180 -7.14 -10.85 -5.55
CA ASN A 180 -7.07 -10.05 -6.78
C ASN A 180 -7.83 -8.73 -6.63
N ILE A 181 -7.35 -7.66 -7.25
CA ILE A 181 -8.10 -6.42 -7.45
C ILE A 181 -9.39 -6.76 -8.22
N LYS A 182 -10.51 -6.15 -7.80
CA LYS A 182 -11.81 -6.36 -8.43
C LYS A 182 -11.97 -5.39 -9.58
N TRP A 183 -11.55 -5.84 -10.75
CA TRP A 183 -11.64 -5.03 -11.98
C TRP A 183 -13.09 -4.86 -12.45
N LYS A 184 -13.38 -3.68 -13.06
CA LYS A 184 -14.63 -3.37 -13.74
C LYS A 184 -14.81 -4.20 -15.01
#